data_6d2f2f629caf2dda72c92ff94311b4a4
#
_entry.id   6d2f2f629caf2dda72c92ff94311b4a4
#
_cell.length_a   1.000
_cell.length_b   1.000
_cell.length_c   1.000
_cell.angle_alpha   90.00
_cell.angle_beta   90.00
_cell.angle_gamma   90.00
#
_symmetry.space_group_name_H-M   'P 1'
#
loop_
_entity.id
_entity.type
_entity.pdbx_description
1 polymer ?
#
loop_
_entity_poly.entity_id
_entity_poly.type
_entity_poly.pdbx_seq_one_letter_code
_entity_poly.pdbx_strand_id
1 'polypeptide(L)'
;MSQEELRGYSGLSGELLARAHVKIGDRIRLELKRGPTQEQVEGLLMPRYETSHEESYIVIKLKTGYNVGVRVDSNTKVVALGTGQQPQFTRPSLPTQKPGLPKVIIVSTGGTIASKVDYRTGAVKPALSAEDLYSVVPELADIAHVEAIILFSLFSENIGPQQWTKIAQLVAEQVRKGANGVVIAHGTDTLGYTAAALSFALRDLPIPVVLVGSQRSSDRPSSDAASNLVAATQVAGQAPFAEVVVAMHDWISDERVAVHRGTKVRKCHTSRRDAFRSVNAQPIAYYDLIQRKLELNDEPYKPRQSSQNLTLKDQFDPNVTLVKFHPGISAGIIDWATATGFKGLILEGSGLGHVGDTLFESLKRAVDAGMVVGMCSQCIWGRVHMNVYSTGMDLLRIGVLPLGDMLAETALAKMMWAFGQEKDPEKVKKIMTTDIANELNGRRALGVLMK
;
A
#
# COMPACT_ATOMS: atom_id res chain seq x y z
N MET A 1 -13.87 16.76 35.48
CA MET A 1 -13.85 15.97 34.24
C MET A 1 -12.60 15.11 34.26
N SER A 2 -12.73 13.82 34.03
CA SER A 2 -11.59 12.91 33.97
C SER A 2 -10.76 13.15 32.70
N GLN A 3 -9.45 12.90 32.75
CA GLN A 3 -8.57 12.97 31.57
C GLN A 3 -9.05 12.06 30.42
N GLU A 4 -9.89 11.06 30.70
CA GLU A 4 -10.50 10.20 29.68
C GLU A 4 -11.58 10.88 28.83
N GLU A 5 -12.25 11.91 29.33
CA GLU A 5 -13.34 12.61 28.63
C GLU A 5 -12.84 13.60 27.57
N LEU A 6 -11.57 14.03 27.66
CA LEU A 6 -10.93 14.97 26.74
C LEU A 6 -9.66 14.38 26.12
N ARG A 7 -9.68 13.14 25.69
CA ARG A 7 -8.53 12.40 25.12
C ARG A 7 -7.69 13.23 24.15
N GLY A 8 -6.42 13.42 24.50
CA GLY A 8 -5.42 14.09 23.68
C GLY A 8 -5.43 15.61 23.74
N TYR A 9 -6.28 16.22 24.56
CA TYR A 9 -6.26 17.67 24.81
C TYR A 9 -5.58 17.99 26.11
N SER A 10 -4.58 18.87 26.04
CA SER A 10 -3.79 19.40 27.17
C SER A 10 -3.63 20.93 27.00
N GLY A 11 -3.03 21.58 27.97
CA GLY A 11 -2.77 23.01 27.95
C GLY A 11 -4.01 23.87 27.65
N LEU A 12 -3.81 24.92 26.86
CA LEU A 12 -4.88 25.89 26.60
C LEU A 12 -6.15 25.28 25.98
N SER A 13 -6.02 24.35 25.03
CA SER A 13 -7.18 23.71 24.42
C SER A 13 -7.96 22.84 25.41
N GLY A 14 -7.24 22.09 26.27
CA GLY A 14 -7.85 21.30 27.35
C GLY A 14 -8.57 22.17 28.36
N GLU A 15 -7.98 23.29 28.77
CA GLU A 15 -8.61 24.24 29.70
C GLU A 15 -9.89 24.87 29.13
N LEU A 16 -9.87 25.30 27.87
CA LEU A 16 -11.04 25.89 27.22
C LEU A 16 -12.21 24.89 27.12
N LEU A 17 -11.91 23.65 26.75
CA LEU A 17 -12.91 22.58 26.67
C LEU A 17 -13.46 22.20 28.06
N ALA A 18 -12.59 22.11 29.06
CA ALA A 18 -13.00 21.80 30.43
C ALA A 18 -13.88 22.90 31.04
N ARG A 19 -13.57 24.18 30.79
CA ARG A 19 -14.41 25.33 31.21
C ARG A 19 -15.79 25.32 30.56
N ALA A 20 -15.87 24.84 29.31
CA ALA A 20 -17.14 24.73 28.60
C ALA A 20 -17.94 23.45 28.95
N HIS A 21 -17.42 22.60 29.85
CA HIS A 21 -18.03 21.32 30.25
C HIS A 21 -18.41 20.41 29.09
N VAL A 22 -17.59 20.39 28.03
CA VAL A 22 -17.82 19.58 26.83
C VAL A 22 -16.90 18.35 26.80
N LYS A 23 -17.35 17.28 26.18
CA LYS A 23 -16.62 16.01 26.01
C LYS A 23 -16.54 15.64 24.52
N ILE A 24 -15.64 14.71 24.21
CA ILE A 24 -15.52 14.18 22.84
C ILE A 24 -16.88 13.70 22.34
N GLY A 25 -17.25 14.13 21.13
CA GLY A 25 -18.53 13.82 20.50
C GLY A 25 -19.64 14.87 20.75
N ASP A 26 -19.42 15.87 21.59
CA ASP A 26 -20.38 16.96 21.77
C ASP A 26 -20.34 17.92 20.57
N ARG A 27 -21.50 18.52 20.25
CA ARG A 27 -21.57 19.64 19.33
C ARG A 27 -21.12 20.89 20.04
N ILE A 28 -20.13 21.55 19.46
CA ILE A 28 -19.57 22.78 19.97
C ILE A 28 -19.52 23.86 18.88
N ARG A 29 -19.48 25.11 19.32
CA ARG A 29 -19.13 26.26 18.51
C ARG A 29 -17.88 26.90 19.10
N LEU A 30 -16.89 27.14 18.27
CA LEU A 30 -15.75 28.00 18.60
C LEU A 30 -16.02 29.39 18.08
N GLU A 31 -15.97 30.39 18.96
CA GLU A 31 -16.02 31.80 18.62
C GLU A 31 -14.59 32.34 18.72
N LEU A 32 -14.06 32.74 17.55
CA LEU A 32 -12.67 33.16 17.36
C LEU A 32 -12.65 34.65 17.08
N LYS A 33 -11.81 35.41 17.77
CA LYS A 33 -11.59 36.82 17.50
C LYS A 33 -10.23 36.99 16.86
N ARG A 34 -10.21 37.16 15.52
CA ARG A 34 -8.99 37.38 14.74
C ARG A 34 -8.92 38.84 14.27
N GLY A 35 -8.29 39.68 15.09
CA GLY A 35 -8.27 41.15 14.83
C GLY A 35 -9.68 41.76 14.85
N PRO A 36 -10.12 42.47 13.80
CA PRO A 36 -11.46 43.04 13.73
C PRO A 36 -12.57 42.07 13.35
N THR A 37 -12.21 40.84 12.89
CA THR A 37 -13.15 39.83 12.41
C THR A 37 -13.49 38.81 13.52
N GLN A 38 -14.77 38.49 13.62
CA GLN A 38 -15.28 37.44 14.47
C GLN A 38 -15.67 36.26 13.57
N GLU A 39 -14.99 35.11 13.77
CA GLU A 39 -15.25 33.87 13.06
C GLU A 39 -15.92 32.86 13.98
N GLN A 40 -16.82 32.05 13.44
CA GLN A 40 -17.47 30.96 14.16
C GLN A 40 -17.27 29.64 13.43
N VAL A 41 -16.86 28.60 14.14
CA VAL A 41 -16.72 27.25 13.61
C VAL A 41 -17.56 26.31 14.44
N GLU A 42 -18.54 25.63 13.82
CA GLU A 42 -19.42 24.68 14.47
C GLU A 42 -19.19 23.25 13.98
N GLY A 43 -19.27 22.29 14.90
CA GLY A 43 -19.22 20.89 14.57
C GLY A 43 -19.14 19.99 15.80
N LEU A 44 -18.76 18.73 15.58
CA LEU A 44 -18.53 17.75 16.64
C LEU A 44 -17.08 17.85 17.14
N LEU A 45 -16.91 17.88 18.46
CA LEU A 45 -15.58 17.80 19.07
C LEU A 45 -14.99 16.40 18.83
N MET A 46 -13.85 16.35 18.14
CA MET A 46 -13.16 15.11 17.82
C MET A 46 -12.00 14.86 18.79
N PRO A 47 -11.62 13.58 19.03
CA PRO A 47 -10.43 13.27 19.80
C PRO A 47 -9.17 13.78 19.12
N ARG A 48 -8.14 14.08 19.91
CA ARG A 48 -6.81 14.46 19.43
C ARG A 48 -5.80 13.37 19.79
N TYR A 49 -4.81 13.11 18.90
CA TYR A 49 -3.72 12.19 19.19
C TYR A 49 -2.70 12.85 20.14
N GLU A 50 -2.24 12.11 21.14
CA GLU A 50 -1.33 12.59 22.21
C GLU A 50 0.06 13.02 21.73
N THR A 51 0.43 12.76 20.49
CA THR A 51 1.78 13.02 19.96
C THR A 51 2.02 14.45 19.46
N SER A 52 1.02 15.32 19.45
CA SER A 52 1.23 16.71 19.05
C SER A 52 1.50 17.59 20.24
N HIS A 53 2.72 18.10 20.37
CA HIS A 53 3.13 19.08 21.39
C HIS A 53 2.45 20.46 21.25
N GLU A 54 1.54 20.63 20.29
CA GLU A 54 0.84 21.89 20.07
C GLU A 54 -0.46 21.95 20.85
N GLU A 55 -0.43 22.60 22.00
CA GLU A 55 -1.54 22.72 22.96
C GLU A 55 -2.66 23.68 22.52
N SER A 56 -2.55 24.32 21.35
CA SER A 56 -3.40 25.42 20.93
C SER A 56 -4.37 25.10 19.77
N TYR A 57 -4.70 23.84 19.54
CA TYR A 57 -5.64 23.43 18.50
C TYR A 57 -6.77 22.58 19.04
N ILE A 58 -8.01 22.86 18.57
CA ILE A 58 -9.18 22.02 18.79
C ILE A 58 -9.61 21.44 17.45
N VAL A 59 -9.84 20.13 17.40
CA VAL A 59 -10.27 19.42 16.19
C VAL A 59 -11.79 19.31 16.17
N ILE A 60 -12.41 19.83 15.11
CA ILE A 60 -13.86 19.83 14.93
C ILE A 60 -14.21 19.14 13.63
N LYS A 61 -15.20 18.24 13.67
CA LYS A 61 -15.81 17.67 12.47
C LYS A 61 -16.96 18.57 12.01
N LEU A 62 -16.81 19.14 10.83
CA LEU A 62 -17.81 19.99 10.20
C LEU A 62 -19.01 19.16 9.69
N LYS A 63 -20.15 19.81 9.44
CA LYS A 63 -21.34 19.18 8.81
C LYS A 63 -21.04 18.60 7.43
N THR A 64 -20.04 19.13 6.72
CA THR A 64 -19.53 18.62 5.44
C THR A 64 -18.77 17.32 5.54
N GLY A 65 -18.52 16.79 6.77
CA GLY A 65 -17.77 15.58 7.02
C GLY A 65 -16.26 15.81 7.23
N TYR A 66 -15.74 17.00 6.97
CA TYR A 66 -14.31 17.31 7.14
C TYR A 66 -13.94 17.56 8.61
N ASN A 67 -12.79 17.02 9.02
CA ASN A 67 -12.17 17.39 10.28
C ASN A 67 -11.24 18.59 10.07
N VAL A 68 -11.42 19.64 10.86
CA VAL A 68 -10.58 20.84 10.81
C VAL A 68 -9.90 21.07 12.17
N GLY A 69 -8.60 21.32 12.15
CA GLY A 69 -7.85 21.79 13.33
C GLY A 69 -7.99 23.32 13.43
N VAL A 70 -8.71 23.78 14.43
CA VAL A 70 -8.92 25.21 14.68
C VAL A 70 -7.94 25.69 15.71
N ARG A 71 -7.06 26.63 15.35
CA ARG A 71 -6.13 27.26 16.30
C ARG A 71 -6.92 28.13 17.27
N VAL A 72 -6.70 27.91 18.54
CA VAL A 72 -7.36 28.65 19.65
C VAL A 72 -6.33 29.48 20.43
N ASP A 73 -6.81 30.56 21.02
CA ASP A 73 -6.06 31.44 21.91
C ASP A 73 -6.86 31.72 23.20
N SER A 74 -6.33 32.55 24.09
CA SER A 74 -6.97 32.92 25.35
C SER A 74 -8.31 33.67 25.18
N ASN A 75 -8.56 34.23 24.00
CA ASN A 75 -9.80 34.98 23.67
C ASN A 75 -10.84 34.06 23.00
N THR A 76 -10.48 32.84 22.69
CA THR A 76 -11.40 31.87 22.07
C THR A 76 -12.46 31.43 23.07
N LYS A 77 -13.74 31.49 22.66
CA LYS A 77 -14.84 31.02 23.47
C LYS A 77 -15.38 29.71 22.91
N VAL A 78 -15.50 28.71 23.77
CA VAL A 78 -16.13 27.42 23.44
C VAL A 78 -17.55 27.44 23.96
N VAL A 79 -18.51 27.20 23.09
CA VAL A 79 -19.94 27.14 23.42
C VAL A 79 -20.43 25.71 23.21
N ALA A 80 -20.96 25.07 24.26
CA ALA A 80 -21.63 23.79 24.15
C ALA A 80 -22.97 23.97 23.43
N LEU A 81 -23.20 23.23 22.37
CA LEU A 81 -24.46 23.23 21.61
C LEU A 81 -25.34 21.99 21.92
N GLY A 82 -24.87 21.14 22.85
CA GLY A 82 -25.51 19.91 23.29
C GLY A 82 -24.74 18.65 22.90
N THR A 83 -25.19 17.51 23.40
CA THR A 83 -24.66 16.22 23.02
C THR A 83 -24.89 16.02 21.52
N GLY A 84 -23.82 15.75 20.77
CA GLY A 84 -23.94 15.41 19.37
C GLY A 84 -24.86 14.18 19.25
N GLN A 85 -25.89 14.27 18.43
CA GLN A 85 -26.57 13.06 18.01
C GLN A 85 -25.51 12.17 17.37
N GLN A 86 -25.26 11.01 18.00
CA GLN A 86 -24.50 9.98 17.30
C GLN A 86 -25.23 9.75 15.97
N PRO A 87 -24.58 9.90 14.82
CA PRO A 87 -25.19 9.52 13.58
C PRO A 87 -25.62 8.06 13.78
N GLN A 88 -26.91 7.81 13.94
CA GLN A 88 -27.42 6.46 13.87
C GLN A 88 -27.17 6.03 12.43
N PHE A 89 -26.20 5.16 12.29
CA PHE A 89 -25.87 4.58 11.00
C PHE A 89 -27.03 3.63 10.65
N THR A 90 -28.07 4.18 10.03
CA THR A 90 -29.01 3.37 9.26
C THR A 90 -28.21 2.81 8.11
N ARG A 91 -28.02 1.47 8.07
CA ARG A 91 -27.45 0.81 6.89
C ARG A 91 -28.25 1.29 5.68
N PRO A 92 -27.63 1.98 4.70
CA PRO A 92 -28.34 2.33 3.50
C PRO A 92 -28.80 1.03 2.85
N SER A 93 -30.01 1.05 2.27
CA SER A 93 -30.43 -0.04 1.38
C SER A 93 -29.40 -0.15 0.26
N LEU A 94 -29.08 -1.40 -0.14
CA LEU A 94 -28.25 -1.62 -1.32
C LEU A 94 -28.80 -0.80 -2.50
N PRO A 95 -27.97 -0.01 -3.18
CA PRO A 95 -28.41 0.71 -4.36
C PRO A 95 -28.95 -0.27 -5.40
N THR A 96 -29.95 0.13 -6.15
CA THR A 96 -30.50 -0.67 -7.25
C THR A 96 -29.37 -0.93 -8.24
N GLN A 97 -28.99 -2.18 -8.38
CA GLN A 97 -27.88 -2.57 -9.25
C GLN A 97 -28.27 -2.41 -10.72
N LYS A 98 -27.45 -1.70 -11.49
CA LYS A 98 -27.66 -1.53 -12.93
C LYS A 98 -27.30 -2.83 -13.67
N PRO A 99 -28.15 -3.34 -14.59
CA PRO A 99 -27.79 -4.52 -15.38
C PRO A 99 -26.53 -4.29 -16.20
N GLY A 100 -25.70 -5.33 -16.35
CA GLY A 100 -24.52 -5.31 -17.23
C GLY A 100 -23.25 -4.75 -16.62
N LEU A 101 -23.27 -4.32 -15.35
CA LEU A 101 -22.04 -3.92 -14.65
C LEU A 101 -21.17 -5.13 -14.32
N PRO A 102 -19.82 -4.97 -14.33
CA PRO A 102 -18.90 -6.05 -13.98
C PRO A 102 -18.99 -6.42 -12.50
N LYS A 103 -18.80 -7.71 -12.20
CA LYS A 103 -18.70 -8.22 -10.83
C LYS A 103 -17.29 -7.99 -10.31
N VAL A 104 -17.13 -7.14 -9.30
CA VAL A 104 -15.84 -6.84 -8.65
C VAL A 104 -15.87 -7.25 -7.19
N ILE A 105 -14.88 -8.03 -6.78
CA ILE A 105 -14.71 -8.46 -5.39
C ILE A 105 -13.74 -7.51 -4.70
N ILE A 106 -14.15 -6.89 -3.61
CA ILE A 106 -13.29 -6.05 -2.77
C ILE A 106 -12.89 -6.86 -1.54
N VAL A 107 -11.61 -7.20 -1.45
CA VAL A 107 -11.02 -7.96 -0.35
C VAL A 107 -10.32 -6.99 0.59
N SER A 108 -10.75 -6.95 1.86
CA SER A 108 -10.06 -6.19 2.91
C SER A 108 -9.02 -7.07 3.61
N THR A 109 -7.77 -6.59 3.66
CA THR A 109 -6.69 -7.21 4.43
C THR A 109 -6.33 -6.40 5.68
N GLY A 110 -6.97 -5.25 5.86
CA GLY A 110 -6.68 -4.24 6.86
C GLY A 110 -6.41 -2.88 6.20
N GLY A 111 -5.85 -1.96 6.96
CA GLY A 111 -5.63 -0.59 6.47
C GLY A 111 -6.89 0.28 6.56
N THR A 112 -6.78 1.53 6.16
CA THR A 112 -7.80 2.56 6.42
C THR A 112 -8.64 2.94 5.21
N ILE A 113 -8.40 2.33 4.05
CA ILE A 113 -9.05 2.73 2.80
C ILE A 113 -10.55 2.46 2.76
N ALA A 114 -10.98 1.34 3.31
CA ALA A 114 -12.39 0.97 3.43
C ALA A 114 -12.77 0.90 4.91
N SER A 115 -12.74 2.05 5.59
CA SER A 115 -12.92 2.12 7.03
C SER A 115 -13.97 3.13 7.42
N LYS A 116 -14.70 2.83 8.50
CA LYS A 116 -15.61 3.76 9.18
C LYS A 116 -14.95 4.30 10.42
N VAL A 117 -15.17 5.57 10.70
CA VAL A 117 -14.78 6.15 11.99
C VAL A 117 -15.86 5.83 13.02
N ASP A 118 -15.49 5.21 14.11
CA ASP A 118 -16.29 5.14 15.32
C ASP A 118 -16.21 6.50 16.02
N TYR A 119 -17.25 7.30 15.86
CA TYR A 119 -17.27 8.66 16.41
C TYR A 119 -17.21 8.72 17.94
N ARG A 120 -17.49 7.62 18.63
CA ARG A 120 -17.40 7.55 20.09
C ARG A 120 -15.96 7.39 20.58
N THR A 121 -15.17 6.61 19.81
CA THR A 121 -13.78 6.28 20.20
C THR A 121 -12.74 6.97 19.34
N GLY A 122 -13.13 7.56 18.19
CA GLY A 122 -12.20 8.05 17.16
C GLY A 122 -11.48 6.91 16.44
N ALA A 123 -11.74 5.65 16.79
CA ALA A 123 -11.11 4.50 16.18
C ALA A 123 -11.66 4.23 14.79
N VAL A 124 -10.79 3.87 13.89
CA VAL A 124 -11.14 3.47 12.52
C VAL A 124 -11.43 1.98 12.53
N LYS A 125 -12.63 1.59 12.10
CA LYS A 125 -13.03 0.18 11.93
C LYS A 125 -13.14 -0.15 10.45
N PRO A 126 -12.68 -1.32 9.98
CA PRO A 126 -12.88 -1.76 8.60
C PRO A 126 -14.36 -1.76 8.22
N ALA A 127 -14.69 -1.38 6.99
CA ALA A 127 -16.01 -1.59 6.43
C ALA A 127 -16.28 -3.09 6.33
N LEU A 128 -17.39 -3.55 6.86
CA LEU A 128 -17.68 -4.97 7.07
C LEU A 128 -18.50 -5.59 5.93
N SER A 129 -19.13 -4.78 5.06
CA SER A 129 -20.02 -5.25 4.01
C SER A 129 -20.00 -4.35 2.77
N ALA A 130 -20.60 -4.83 1.68
CA ALA A 130 -20.77 -4.03 0.47
C ALA A 130 -21.59 -2.77 0.73
N GLU A 131 -22.63 -2.86 1.58
CA GLU A 131 -23.46 -1.72 1.99
C GLU A 131 -22.62 -0.66 2.71
N ASP A 132 -21.66 -1.11 3.51
CA ASP A 132 -20.74 -0.22 4.20
C ASP A 132 -19.85 0.53 3.20
N LEU A 133 -19.35 -0.16 2.17
CA LEU A 133 -18.55 0.45 1.09
C LEU A 133 -19.37 1.45 0.29
N TYR A 134 -20.57 1.09 -0.15
CA TYR A 134 -21.47 2.00 -0.87
C TYR A 134 -21.90 3.22 -0.03
N SER A 135 -21.95 3.09 1.30
CA SER A 135 -22.26 4.22 2.17
C SER A 135 -21.12 5.24 2.28
N VAL A 136 -19.87 4.78 2.10
CA VAL A 136 -18.66 5.62 2.16
C VAL A 136 -18.29 6.13 0.76
N VAL A 137 -18.49 5.31 -0.28
CA VAL A 137 -18.17 5.60 -1.67
C VAL A 137 -19.36 5.19 -2.54
N PRO A 138 -20.43 5.99 -2.61
CA PRO A 138 -21.64 5.66 -3.36
C PRO A 138 -21.42 5.52 -4.86
N GLU A 139 -20.39 6.13 -5.42
CA GLU A 139 -20.01 6.04 -6.83
C GLU A 139 -19.73 4.61 -7.28
N LEU A 140 -19.37 3.71 -6.38
CA LEU A 140 -19.12 2.30 -6.70
C LEU A 140 -20.36 1.61 -7.30
N ALA A 141 -21.57 2.06 -6.94
CA ALA A 141 -22.82 1.51 -7.46
C ALA A 141 -23.02 1.73 -8.99
N ASP A 142 -22.38 2.77 -9.52
CA ASP A 142 -22.41 3.07 -10.96
C ASP A 142 -21.30 2.36 -11.74
N ILE A 143 -20.35 1.74 -11.05
CA ILE A 143 -19.12 1.18 -11.62
C ILE A 143 -19.18 -0.36 -11.68
N ALA A 144 -19.65 -1.01 -10.62
CA ALA A 144 -19.58 -2.46 -10.50
C ALA A 144 -20.63 -3.03 -9.54
N HIS A 145 -20.94 -4.31 -9.72
CA HIS A 145 -21.54 -5.14 -8.68
C HIS A 145 -20.47 -5.53 -7.68
N VAL A 146 -20.44 -4.85 -6.54
CA VAL A 146 -19.41 -5.04 -5.52
C VAL A 146 -19.84 -6.10 -4.52
N GLU A 147 -18.99 -7.11 -4.33
CA GLU A 147 -19.02 -8.01 -3.18
C GLU A 147 -17.81 -7.72 -2.28
N ALA A 148 -18.03 -7.65 -0.96
CA ALA A 148 -16.98 -7.35 0.01
C ALA A 148 -16.64 -8.59 0.84
N ILE A 149 -15.34 -8.87 1.00
CA ILE A 149 -14.81 -9.95 1.82
C ILE A 149 -13.76 -9.39 2.77
N ILE A 150 -13.91 -9.63 4.07
CA ILE A 150 -12.86 -9.34 5.04
C ILE A 150 -12.03 -10.61 5.22
N LEU A 151 -10.80 -10.57 4.73
CA LEU A 151 -9.86 -11.67 4.90
C LEU A 151 -9.04 -11.51 6.17
N PHE A 152 -8.55 -10.28 6.40
CA PHE A 152 -7.77 -9.90 7.58
C PHE A 152 -8.15 -8.51 8.07
N SER A 153 -7.75 -8.19 9.30
CA SER A 153 -7.74 -6.84 9.87
C SER A 153 -6.35 -6.61 10.50
N LEU A 154 -5.31 -6.55 9.64
CA LEU A 154 -3.92 -6.45 10.04
C LEU A 154 -3.33 -5.12 9.60
N PHE A 155 -2.34 -4.63 10.35
CA PHE A 155 -1.42 -3.63 9.84
C PHE A 155 -0.53 -4.27 8.77
N SER A 156 -0.16 -3.50 7.74
CA SER A 156 0.54 -4.05 6.57
C SER A 156 1.90 -4.67 6.90
N GLU A 157 2.61 -4.17 7.91
CA GLU A 157 3.87 -4.72 8.39
C GLU A 157 3.75 -6.13 8.97
N ASN A 158 2.53 -6.57 9.28
CA ASN A 158 2.23 -7.93 9.74
C ASN A 158 1.73 -8.86 8.61
N ILE A 159 1.75 -8.39 7.37
CA ILE A 159 1.38 -9.17 6.18
C ILE A 159 2.65 -9.73 5.54
N GLY A 160 2.83 -11.03 5.63
CA GLY A 160 3.99 -11.76 5.13
C GLY A 160 3.61 -13.00 4.31
N PRO A 161 4.55 -13.95 4.11
CA PRO A 161 4.38 -15.10 3.23
C PRO A 161 3.09 -15.92 3.46
N GLN A 162 2.72 -16.16 4.72
CA GLN A 162 1.50 -16.90 5.06
C GLN A 162 0.22 -16.15 4.63
N GLN A 163 0.21 -14.82 4.80
CA GLN A 163 -0.91 -13.99 4.38
C GLN A 163 -0.96 -13.87 2.86
N TRP A 164 0.18 -13.78 2.17
CA TRP A 164 0.24 -13.78 0.70
C TRP A 164 -0.36 -15.06 0.12
N THR A 165 -0.04 -16.22 0.69
CA THR A 165 -0.67 -17.51 0.32
C THR A 165 -2.19 -17.43 0.43
N LYS A 166 -2.73 -16.96 1.57
CA LYS A 166 -4.19 -16.87 1.78
C LYS A 166 -4.86 -15.87 0.83
N ILE A 167 -4.21 -14.73 0.56
CA ILE A 167 -4.72 -13.75 -0.41
C ILE A 167 -4.75 -14.37 -1.80
N ALA A 168 -3.67 -15.02 -2.23
CA ALA A 168 -3.59 -15.66 -3.55
C ALA A 168 -4.66 -16.76 -3.72
N GLN A 169 -4.88 -17.59 -2.70
CA GLN A 169 -5.93 -18.62 -2.68
C GLN A 169 -7.32 -18.00 -2.83
N LEU A 170 -7.63 -16.95 -2.06
CA LEU A 170 -8.92 -16.27 -2.15
C LEU A 170 -9.12 -15.65 -3.53
N VAL A 171 -8.11 -14.96 -4.08
CA VAL A 171 -8.19 -14.40 -5.43
C VAL A 171 -8.47 -15.49 -6.45
N ALA A 172 -7.74 -16.61 -6.41
CA ALA A 172 -7.96 -17.73 -7.33
C ALA A 172 -9.36 -18.33 -7.20
N GLU A 173 -9.90 -18.40 -5.99
CA GLU A 173 -11.28 -18.83 -5.74
C GLU A 173 -12.28 -17.86 -6.41
N GLN A 174 -12.12 -16.55 -6.22
CA GLN A 174 -13.04 -15.56 -6.79
C GLN A 174 -12.97 -15.52 -8.32
N VAL A 175 -11.78 -15.69 -8.91
CA VAL A 175 -11.62 -15.85 -10.37
C VAL A 175 -12.44 -17.02 -10.87
N ARG A 176 -12.34 -18.20 -10.23
CA ARG A 176 -13.12 -19.40 -10.60
C ARG A 176 -14.63 -19.22 -10.41
N LYS A 177 -15.05 -18.35 -9.49
CA LYS A 177 -16.46 -17.98 -9.27
C LYS A 177 -16.98 -16.92 -10.23
N GLY A 178 -16.19 -16.53 -11.24
CA GLY A 178 -16.61 -15.63 -12.32
C GLY A 178 -16.49 -14.15 -11.97
N ALA A 179 -15.63 -13.76 -11.04
CA ALA A 179 -15.29 -12.35 -10.84
C ALA A 179 -14.71 -11.74 -12.12
N ASN A 180 -15.08 -10.51 -12.42
CA ASN A 180 -14.50 -9.74 -13.53
C ASN A 180 -13.25 -8.97 -13.11
N GLY A 181 -13.02 -8.78 -11.79
CA GLY A 181 -11.85 -8.17 -11.23
C GLY A 181 -11.83 -8.32 -9.72
N VAL A 182 -10.64 -8.21 -9.13
CA VAL A 182 -10.46 -8.24 -7.67
C VAL A 182 -9.71 -6.99 -7.23
N VAL A 183 -10.25 -6.29 -6.23
CA VAL A 183 -9.59 -5.17 -5.55
C VAL A 183 -9.15 -5.65 -4.18
N ILE A 184 -7.89 -5.40 -3.82
CA ILE A 184 -7.34 -5.76 -2.51
C ILE A 184 -7.03 -4.47 -1.76
N ALA A 185 -7.87 -4.15 -0.77
CA ALA A 185 -7.66 -3.04 0.15
C ALA A 185 -6.57 -3.41 1.16
N HIS A 186 -5.46 -2.67 1.15
CA HIS A 186 -4.23 -3.03 1.86
C HIS A 186 -3.61 -1.79 2.52
N GLY A 187 -2.93 -1.98 3.66
CA GLY A 187 -2.11 -0.92 4.25
C GLY A 187 -0.91 -0.58 3.36
N THR A 188 -0.54 0.69 3.29
CA THR A 188 0.36 1.20 2.25
C THR A 188 1.84 0.83 2.43
N ASP A 189 2.31 0.53 3.66
CA ASP A 189 3.75 0.40 3.93
C ASP A 189 4.40 -0.82 3.27
N THR A 190 3.70 -1.95 3.23
CA THR A 190 4.19 -3.19 2.58
C THR A 190 3.37 -3.61 1.36
N LEU A 191 2.53 -2.71 0.83
CA LEU A 191 1.67 -2.97 -0.32
C LEU A 191 2.47 -3.44 -1.55
N GLY A 192 3.63 -2.83 -1.82
CA GLY A 192 4.51 -3.23 -2.92
C GLY A 192 5.03 -4.66 -2.81
N TYR A 193 5.37 -5.13 -1.60
CA TYR A 193 5.78 -6.52 -1.36
C TYR A 193 4.65 -7.50 -1.67
N THR A 194 3.44 -7.20 -1.20
CA THR A 194 2.25 -8.04 -1.46
C THR A 194 1.91 -8.06 -2.95
N ALA A 195 1.99 -6.90 -3.63
CA ALA A 195 1.75 -6.82 -5.08
C ALA A 195 2.76 -7.67 -5.87
N ALA A 196 4.04 -7.60 -5.51
CA ALA A 196 5.07 -8.44 -6.12
C ALA A 196 4.83 -9.93 -5.86
N ALA A 197 4.55 -10.32 -4.62
CA ALA A 197 4.27 -11.71 -4.25
C ALA A 197 3.09 -12.29 -5.05
N LEU A 198 1.98 -11.56 -5.13
CA LEU A 198 0.80 -11.99 -5.89
C LEU A 198 1.07 -12.05 -7.41
N SER A 199 1.95 -11.19 -7.95
CA SER A 199 2.34 -11.24 -9.36
C SER A 199 3.04 -12.55 -9.73
N PHE A 200 3.76 -13.16 -8.80
CA PHE A 200 4.39 -14.47 -8.98
C PHE A 200 3.43 -15.63 -8.69
N ALA A 201 2.59 -15.51 -7.67
CA ALA A 201 1.67 -16.56 -7.25
C ALA A 201 0.52 -16.81 -8.24
N LEU A 202 0.00 -15.75 -8.86
CA LEU A 202 -1.17 -15.78 -9.75
C LEU A 202 -0.70 -15.82 -11.22
N ARG A 203 -0.40 -17.03 -11.70
CA ARG A 203 0.07 -17.25 -13.07
C ARG A 203 -1.12 -17.37 -14.02
N ASP A 204 -0.94 -16.89 -15.26
CA ASP A 204 -1.98 -16.93 -16.31
C ASP A 204 -3.28 -16.24 -15.87
N LEU A 205 -3.12 -15.17 -15.11
CA LEU A 205 -4.23 -14.39 -14.55
C LEU A 205 -5.13 -13.87 -15.70
N PRO A 206 -6.44 -14.17 -15.70
CA PRO A 206 -7.35 -13.77 -16.78
C PRO A 206 -7.99 -12.38 -16.59
N ILE A 207 -7.94 -11.84 -15.38
CA ILE A 207 -8.57 -10.59 -14.97
C ILE A 207 -7.60 -9.71 -14.19
N PRO A 208 -7.82 -8.39 -14.07
CA PRO A 208 -7.01 -7.53 -13.22
C PRO A 208 -7.17 -7.86 -11.72
N VAL A 209 -6.06 -7.83 -10.99
CA VAL A 209 -6.02 -7.81 -9.53
C VAL A 209 -5.38 -6.50 -9.09
N VAL A 210 -6.14 -5.65 -8.44
CA VAL A 210 -5.76 -4.27 -8.15
C VAL A 210 -5.57 -4.09 -6.64
N LEU A 211 -4.32 -3.90 -6.19
CA LEU A 211 -4.07 -3.49 -4.82
C LEU A 211 -4.26 -1.98 -4.69
N VAL A 212 -4.85 -1.57 -3.59
CA VAL A 212 -5.16 -0.17 -3.33
C VAL A 212 -5.01 0.14 -1.84
N GLY A 213 -4.55 1.33 -1.55
CA GLY A 213 -4.40 1.84 -0.20
C GLY A 213 -4.82 3.29 -0.10
N SER A 214 -4.69 3.86 1.10
CA SER A 214 -4.89 5.28 1.34
C SER A 214 -3.76 5.82 2.21
N GLN A 215 -3.15 6.91 1.80
CA GLN A 215 -2.13 7.62 2.58
C GLN A 215 -2.75 8.44 3.70
N ARG A 216 -3.97 8.91 3.46
CA ARG A 216 -4.78 9.61 4.46
C ARG A 216 -6.05 8.82 4.70
N SER A 217 -6.25 8.39 5.93
CA SER A 217 -7.46 7.67 6.32
C SER A 217 -8.73 8.47 6.00
N SER A 218 -9.83 7.77 5.78
CA SER A 218 -11.12 8.36 5.39
C SER A 218 -11.69 9.38 6.38
N ASP A 219 -11.18 9.40 7.61
CA ASP A 219 -11.54 10.36 8.66
C ASP A 219 -10.76 11.69 8.59
N ARG A 220 -9.74 11.79 7.72
CA ARG A 220 -8.91 12.99 7.61
C ARG A 220 -9.32 13.87 6.43
N PRO A 221 -9.10 15.20 6.54
CA PRO A 221 -9.28 16.10 5.39
C PRO A 221 -8.40 15.68 4.21
N SER A 222 -8.90 15.85 3.00
CA SER A 222 -8.21 15.50 1.76
C SER A 222 -7.77 14.02 1.71
N SER A 223 -8.62 13.13 2.23
CA SER A 223 -8.39 11.69 2.11
C SER A 223 -8.39 11.27 0.64
N ASP A 224 -7.44 10.41 0.28
CA ASP A 224 -7.33 9.79 -1.03
C ASP A 224 -8.06 8.45 -1.12
N ALA A 225 -8.75 8.03 -0.05
CA ALA A 225 -9.35 6.72 0.05
C ALA A 225 -10.45 6.48 -1.00
N ALA A 226 -11.40 7.40 -1.11
CA ALA A 226 -12.55 7.24 -2.03
C ALA A 226 -12.11 7.26 -3.49
N SER A 227 -11.28 8.24 -3.89
CA SER A 227 -10.78 8.35 -5.26
C SER A 227 -9.91 7.18 -5.68
N ASN A 228 -9.01 6.69 -4.80
CA ASN A 228 -8.21 5.50 -5.07
C ASN A 228 -9.10 4.26 -5.22
N LEU A 229 -10.12 4.09 -4.37
CA LEU A 229 -11.02 2.94 -4.42
C LEU A 229 -11.91 2.95 -5.66
N VAL A 230 -12.43 4.12 -6.07
CA VAL A 230 -13.19 4.31 -7.32
C VAL A 230 -12.33 3.90 -8.52
N ALA A 231 -11.12 4.44 -8.61
CA ALA A 231 -10.19 4.11 -9.70
C ALA A 231 -9.83 2.61 -9.70
N ALA A 232 -9.51 2.04 -8.54
CA ALA A 232 -9.18 0.62 -8.42
C ALA A 232 -10.34 -0.29 -8.87
N THR A 233 -11.57 0.05 -8.49
CA THR A 233 -12.78 -0.70 -8.88
C THR A 233 -13.04 -0.59 -10.37
N GLN A 234 -12.87 0.59 -10.96
CA GLN A 234 -13.00 0.80 -12.40
C GLN A 234 -11.95 0.00 -13.17
N VAL A 235 -10.69 0.05 -12.75
CA VAL A 235 -9.60 -0.74 -13.34
C VAL A 235 -9.87 -2.23 -13.24
N ALA A 236 -10.25 -2.72 -12.06
CA ALA A 236 -10.57 -4.14 -11.84
C ALA A 236 -11.70 -4.62 -12.76
N GLY A 237 -12.76 -3.82 -12.90
CA GLY A 237 -13.93 -4.18 -13.72
C GLY A 237 -13.69 -4.10 -15.21
N GLN A 238 -12.96 -3.11 -15.71
CA GLN A 238 -12.98 -2.71 -17.13
C GLN A 238 -11.63 -2.64 -17.82
N ALA A 239 -10.49 -2.71 -17.11
CA ALA A 239 -9.19 -2.62 -17.76
C ALA A 239 -8.98 -3.75 -18.79
N PRO A 240 -8.33 -3.47 -19.95
CA PRO A 240 -8.09 -4.47 -20.99
C PRO A 240 -6.93 -5.42 -20.65
N PHE A 241 -6.21 -5.18 -19.57
CA PHE A 241 -5.10 -6.01 -19.11
C PHE A 241 -5.49 -6.94 -17.96
N ALA A 242 -4.69 -7.98 -17.77
CA ALA A 242 -4.84 -8.97 -16.70
C ALA A 242 -3.51 -9.17 -15.97
N GLU A 243 -3.21 -8.24 -15.10
CA GLU A 243 -1.99 -8.23 -14.26
C GLU A 243 -2.34 -7.87 -12.81
N VAL A 244 -1.42 -8.15 -11.90
CA VAL A 244 -1.44 -7.60 -10.55
C VAL A 244 -0.86 -6.18 -10.61
N VAL A 245 -1.67 -5.20 -10.23
CA VAL A 245 -1.33 -3.78 -10.28
C VAL A 245 -1.63 -3.06 -8.98
N VAL A 246 -1.05 -1.89 -8.81
CA VAL A 246 -1.29 -0.98 -7.68
C VAL A 246 -1.90 0.30 -8.21
N ALA A 247 -3.08 0.68 -7.70
CA ALA A 247 -3.76 1.91 -8.06
C ALA A 247 -3.66 2.93 -6.92
N MET A 248 -2.88 3.98 -7.11
CA MET A 248 -2.65 5.04 -6.11
C MET A 248 -2.55 6.40 -6.80
N HIS A 249 -2.83 7.49 -6.07
CA HIS A 249 -2.71 8.86 -6.59
C HIS A 249 -1.40 9.08 -7.34
N ASP A 250 -1.51 9.64 -8.54
CA ASP A 250 -0.35 10.01 -9.37
C ASP A 250 0.33 11.29 -8.86
N TRP A 251 -0.48 12.23 -8.34
CA TRP A 251 -0.03 13.52 -7.85
C TRP A 251 -0.78 13.92 -6.56
N ILE A 252 -0.48 15.10 -6.04
CA ILE A 252 -1.15 15.65 -4.86
C ILE A 252 -2.57 16.16 -5.12
N SER A 253 -2.94 16.39 -6.39
CA SER A 253 -4.30 16.78 -6.82
C SER A 253 -5.21 15.55 -6.96
N ASP A 254 -6.54 15.78 -6.96
CA ASP A 254 -7.56 14.74 -7.14
C ASP A 254 -7.95 14.57 -8.63
N GLU A 255 -6.99 14.70 -9.54
CA GLU A 255 -7.24 14.60 -10.98
C GLU A 255 -7.05 13.16 -11.49
N ARG A 256 -6.02 12.47 -10.99
CA ARG A 256 -5.55 11.24 -11.62
C ARG A 256 -4.99 10.23 -10.63
N VAL A 257 -5.29 8.95 -10.88
CA VAL A 257 -4.70 7.78 -10.20
C VAL A 257 -3.79 7.05 -11.17
N ALA A 258 -2.57 6.76 -10.77
CA ALA A 258 -1.63 5.94 -11.54
C ALA A 258 -1.84 4.45 -11.26
N VAL A 259 -1.76 3.64 -12.30
CA VAL A 259 -1.88 2.18 -12.25
C VAL A 259 -0.50 1.58 -12.50
N HIS A 260 0.16 1.21 -11.43
CA HIS A 260 1.53 0.69 -11.44
C HIS A 260 1.55 -0.83 -11.56
N ARG A 261 2.50 -1.40 -12.30
CA ARG A 261 2.75 -2.85 -12.29
C ARG A 261 3.21 -3.30 -10.90
N GLY A 262 2.64 -4.39 -10.39
CA GLY A 262 2.89 -4.87 -9.03
C GLY A 262 4.35 -5.21 -8.73
N THR A 263 5.13 -5.60 -9.74
CA THR A 263 6.56 -5.92 -9.62
C THR A 263 7.50 -4.72 -9.80
N LYS A 264 6.98 -3.56 -10.21
CA LYS A 264 7.74 -2.34 -10.51
C LYS A 264 7.34 -1.14 -9.66
N VAL A 265 6.55 -1.34 -8.63
CA VAL A 265 6.02 -0.24 -7.79
C VAL A 265 6.74 -0.19 -6.45
N ARG A 266 7.03 1.04 -6.00
CA ARG A 266 7.60 1.30 -4.67
C ARG A 266 6.91 2.47 -4.00
N LYS A 267 6.72 2.39 -2.67
CA LYS A 267 6.36 3.53 -1.82
C LYS A 267 7.62 4.37 -1.59
N CYS A 268 7.68 5.54 -2.22
CA CYS A 268 8.85 6.44 -2.20
C CYS A 268 8.74 7.58 -1.19
N HIS A 269 7.57 7.77 -0.56
CA HIS A 269 7.35 8.80 0.46
C HIS A 269 6.52 8.25 1.61
N THR A 270 6.79 8.70 2.83
CA THR A 270 6.15 8.20 4.05
C THR A 270 4.65 8.48 4.14
N SER A 271 4.17 9.64 3.63
CA SER A 271 2.81 10.13 3.90
C SER A 271 2.14 10.93 2.78
N ARG A 272 2.83 11.26 1.67
CA ARG A 272 2.21 11.97 0.54
C ARG A 272 1.22 11.08 -0.19
N ARG A 273 0.16 11.67 -0.77
CA ARG A 273 -0.83 10.91 -1.55
C ARG A 273 -0.20 10.25 -2.77
N ASP A 274 0.73 10.92 -3.44
CA ASP A 274 1.53 10.44 -4.56
C ASP A 274 2.81 9.69 -4.12
N ALA A 275 2.75 8.96 -3.02
CA ALA A 275 3.91 8.24 -2.47
C ALA A 275 4.38 7.08 -3.34
N PHE A 276 3.50 6.49 -4.14
CA PHE A 276 3.83 5.35 -4.99
C PHE A 276 4.37 5.80 -6.34
N ARG A 277 5.43 5.12 -6.78
CA ARG A 277 6.05 5.37 -8.09
C ARG A 277 6.37 4.06 -8.79
N SER A 278 6.17 4.03 -10.11
CA SER A 278 6.79 2.99 -10.94
C SER A 278 8.27 3.22 -11.01
N VAL A 279 9.07 2.19 -10.78
CA VAL A 279 10.53 2.26 -10.82
C VAL A 279 11.04 1.44 -11.99
N ASN A 280 11.92 2.02 -12.81
CA ASN A 280 12.46 1.44 -14.04
C ASN A 280 11.38 1.04 -15.07
N ALA A 281 10.17 1.56 -14.95
CA ALA A 281 9.05 1.39 -15.85
C ALA A 281 8.12 2.62 -15.75
N GLN A 282 7.18 2.76 -16.66
CA GLN A 282 6.07 3.69 -16.52
C GLN A 282 4.87 2.98 -15.85
N PRO A 283 3.90 3.70 -15.27
CA PRO A 283 2.59 3.13 -14.97
C PRO A 283 1.99 2.49 -16.23
N ILE A 284 1.28 1.38 -16.10
CA ILE A 284 0.58 0.74 -17.24
C ILE A 284 -0.52 1.65 -17.78
N ALA A 285 -1.18 2.38 -16.87
CA ALA A 285 -2.27 3.27 -17.22
C ALA A 285 -2.40 4.40 -16.19
N TYR A 286 -3.22 5.37 -16.53
CA TYR A 286 -3.75 6.37 -15.61
C TYR A 286 -5.28 6.34 -15.65
N TYR A 287 -5.91 6.54 -14.50
CA TYR A 287 -7.34 6.76 -14.42
C TYR A 287 -7.61 8.23 -14.14
N ASP A 288 -8.23 8.91 -15.10
CA ASP A 288 -8.69 10.29 -14.95
C ASP A 288 -9.98 10.28 -14.11
N LEU A 289 -9.93 10.91 -12.94
CA LEU A 289 -11.04 10.97 -11.98
C LEU A 289 -12.15 11.93 -12.43
N ILE A 290 -11.81 12.95 -13.24
CA ILE A 290 -12.75 13.95 -13.73
C ILE A 290 -13.52 13.40 -14.93
N GLN A 291 -12.81 12.86 -15.92
CA GLN A 291 -13.41 12.28 -17.13
C GLN A 291 -13.91 10.84 -16.91
N ARG A 292 -13.56 10.21 -15.79
CA ARG A 292 -13.86 8.80 -15.47
C ARG A 292 -13.37 7.84 -16.55
N LYS A 293 -12.16 8.07 -17.04
CA LYS A 293 -11.59 7.34 -18.19
C LYS A 293 -10.25 6.72 -17.83
N LEU A 294 -10.06 5.47 -18.28
CA LEU A 294 -8.76 4.80 -18.21
C LEU A 294 -7.94 5.14 -19.46
N GLU A 295 -6.75 5.67 -19.28
CA GLU A 295 -5.77 6.00 -20.31
C GLU A 295 -4.59 5.05 -20.22
N LEU A 296 -4.38 4.23 -21.23
CA LEU A 296 -3.26 3.29 -21.30
C LEU A 296 -2.00 4.03 -21.71
N ASN A 297 -0.89 3.66 -21.10
CA ASN A 297 0.45 4.06 -21.56
C ASN A 297 0.99 3.06 -22.59
N ASP A 298 2.08 3.47 -23.25
CA ASP A 298 2.82 2.60 -24.20
C ASP A 298 3.73 1.60 -23.45
N GLU A 299 3.13 0.85 -22.51
CA GLU A 299 3.79 -0.24 -21.78
C GLU A 299 3.15 -1.56 -22.18
N PRO A 300 3.93 -2.57 -22.54
CA PRO A 300 3.38 -3.88 -22.87
C PRO A 300 2.67 -4.49 -21.65
N TYR A 301 1.52 -5.07 -21.86
CA TYR A 301 0.72 -5.71 -20.81
C TYR A 301 0.16 -7.07 -21.27
N LYS A 302 -0.18 -7.92 -20.31
CA LYS A 302 -0.92 -9.15 -20.57
C LYS A 302 -2.38 -8.82 -20.79
N PRO A 303 -2.98 -9.19 -21.93
CA PRO A 303 -4.37 -8.86 -22.21
C PRO A 303 -5.33 -9.66 -21.30
N ARG A 304 -6.48 -9.07 -20.99
CA ARG A 304 -7.59 -9.75 -20.34
C ARG A 304 -8.06 -10.93 -21.18
N GLN A 305 -8.39 -12.03 -20.54
CA GLN A 305 -8.84 -13.25 -21.19
C GLN A 305 -10.27 -13.61 -20.76
N SER A 306 -11.01 -14.28 -21.64
CA SER A 306 -12.33 -14.82 -21.33
C SER A 306 -12.27 -16.16 -20.58
N SER A 307 -11.15 -16.89 -20.72
CA SER A 307 -10.93 -18.16 -20.00
C SER A 307 -10.54 -17.91 -18.55
N GLN A 308 -11.05 -18.72 -17.63
CA GLN A 308 -10.74 -18.62 -16.20
C GLN A 308 -9.58 -19.56 -15.80
N ASN A 309 -8.67 -19.85 -16.71
CA ASN A 309 -7.54 -20.77 -16.51
C ASN A 309 -6.41 -20.06 -15.75
N LEU A 310 -6.59 -19.88 -14.45
CA LEU A 310 -5.57 -19.38 -13.56
C LEU A 310 -4.75 -20.55 -13.00
N THR A 311 -3.42 -20.46 -13.09
CA THR A 311 -2.49 -21.38 -12.42
C THR A 311 -2.04 -20.76 -11.08
N LEU A 312 -2.46 -21.36 -9.97
CA LEU A 312 -2.09 -20.91 -8.64
C LEU A 312 -0.76 -21.54 -8.19
N LYS A 313 0.21 -20.69 -7.83
CA LYS A 313 1.54 -21.03 -7.32
C LYS A 313 1.78 -20.30 -5.99
N ASP A 314 1.04 -20.66 -4.95
CA ASP A 314 0.83 -19.91 -3.71
C ASP A 314 1.81 -20.23 -2.56
N GLN A 315 2.81 -21.08 -2.81
CA GLN A 315 3.78 -21.45 -1.78
C GLN A 315 4.93 -20.44 -1.75
N PHE A 316 5.28 -19.99 -0.54
CA PHE A 316 6.40 -19.10 -0.26
C PHE A 316 7.25 -19.68 0.87
N ASP A 317 8.57 -19.71 0.70
CA ASP A 317 9.50 -20.11 1.77
C ASP A 317 9.99 -18.85 2.51
N PRO A 318 9.76 -18.73 3.82
CA PRO A 318 10.17 -17.56 4.59
C PRO A 318 11.69 -17.52 4.87
N ASN A 319 12.44 -18.60 4.58
CA ASN A 319 13.87 -18.70 4.84
C ASN A 319 14.72 -17.93 3.81
N VAL A 320 14.31 -16.70 3.53
CA VAL A 320 15.00 -15.74 2.67
C VAL A 320 15.09 -14.42 3.42
N THR A 321 16.26 -13.79 3.39
CA THR A 321 16.46 -12.48 4.04
C THR A 321 16.97 -11.42 3.07
N LEU A 322 16.84 -10.15 3.45
CA LEU A 322 17.36 -9.00 2.73
C LEU A 322 18.35 -8.27 3.62
N VAL A 323 19.55 -8.02 3.10
CA VAL A 323 20.60 -7.26 3.80
C VAL A 323 20.96 -6.05 2.96
N LYS A 324 20.84 -4.87 3.55
CA LYS A 324 21.30 -3.62 2.94
C LYS A 324 22.75 -3.37 3.31
N PHE A 325 23.62 -3.31 2.30
CA PHE A 325 25.02 -2.97 2.50
C PHE A 325 25.17 -1.53 3.00
N HIS A 326 26.07 -1.33 3.94
CA HIS A 326 26.57 -0.02 4.35
C HIS A 326 28.06 -0.10 4.70
N PRO A 327 28.81 1.00 4.59
CA PRO A 327 30.22 1.02 5.05
C PRO A 327 30.33 0.57 6.51
N GLY A 328 31.26 -0.35 6.80
CA GLY A 328 31.47 -0.90 8.13
C GLY A 328 30.48 -2.00 8.54
N ILE A 329 29.66 -2.53 7.65
CA ILE A 329 28.82 -3.70 7.93
C ILE A 329 29.67 -4.91 8.30
N SER A 330 29.26 -5.64 9.33
CA SER A 330 29.92 -6.87 9.76
C SER A 330 29.54 -8.03 8.83
N ALA A 331 30.52 -8.81 8.39
CA ALA A 331 30.31 -10.04 7.66
C ALA A 331 29.54 -11.10 8.51
N GLY A 332 29.58 -11.00 9.84
CA GLY A 332 28.86 -11.87 10.75
C GLY A 332 27.37 -11.98 10.51
N ILE A 333 26.72 -10.96 9.86
CA ILE A 333 25.31 -11.05 9.51
C ILE A 333 25.05 -12.13 8.44
N ILE A 334 25.98 -12.30 7.48
CA ILE A 334 25.92 -13.33 6.44
C ILE A 334 26.20 -14.70 7.04
N ASP A 335 27.23 -14.77 7.90
CA ASP A 335 27.58 -16.02 8.59
C ASP A 335 26.44 -16.49 9.49
N TRP A 336 25.78 -15.57 10.21
CA TRP A 336 24.58 -15.86 11.00
C TRP A 336 23.44 -16.40 10.12
N ALA A 337 23.13 -15.74 9.00
CA ALA A 337 22.08 -16.20 8.09
C ALA A 337 22.39 -17.61 7.55
N THR A 338 23.65 -17.88 7.22
CA THR A 338 24.10 -19.21 6.78
C THR A 338 23.94 -20.26 7.88
N ALA A 339 24.41 -19.97 9.08
CA ALA A 339 24.35 -20.88 10.23
C ALA A 339 22.93 -21.17 10.71
N THR A 340 21.99 -20.23 10.54
CA THR A 340 20.58 -20.40 10.92
C THR A 340 19.72 -21.02 9.82
N GLY A 341 20.30 -21.40 8.68
CA GLY A 341 19.63 -22.16 7.62
C GLY A 341 18.80 -21.34 6.65
N PHE A 342 19.09 -20.04 6.50
CA PHE A 342 18.51 -19.27 5.41
C PHE A 342 18.95 -19.84 4.06
N LYS A 343 18.01 -20.00 3.14
CA LYS A 343 18.23 -20.56 1.80
C LYS A 343 18.59 -19.50 0.78
N GLY A 344 18.17 -18.26 1.03
CA GLY A 344 18.36 -17.16 0.12
C GLY A 344 18.70 -15.84 0.82
N LEU A 345 19.53 -15.04 0.14
CA LEU A 345 19.92 -13.70 0.56
C LEU A 345 19.75 -12.73 -0.60
N ILE A 346 18.93 -11.71 -0.41
CA ILE A 346 18.94 -10.53 -1.28
C ILE A 346 19.90 -9.52 -0.68
N LEU A 347 20.95 -9.20 -1.43
CA LEU A 347 21.96 -8.21 -1.05
C LEU A 347 21.70 -6.90 -1.78
N GLU A 348 21.35 -5.86 -1.05
CA GLU A 348 21.14 -4.52 -1.58
C GLU A 348 22.46 -3.77 -1.58
N GLY A 349 23.21 -3.89 -2.67
CA GLY A 349 24.55 -3.33 -2.83
C GLY A 349 24.54 -1.87 -3.28
N SER A 350 25.69 -1.20 -3.17
CA SER A 350 25.87 0.18 -3.61
C SER A 350 25.99 0.28 -5.14
N GLY A 351 25.48 1.36 -5.73
CA GLY A 351 25.64 1.72 -7.14
C GLY A 351 25.29 0.57 -8.10
N LEU A 352 26.28 0.10 -8.85
CA LEU A 352 26.10 -0.97 -9.84
C LEU A 352 26.09 -2.39 -9.25
N GLY A 353 25.94 -2.54 -7.94
CA GLY A 353 25.90 -3.83 -7.25
C GLY A 353 27.23 -4.18 -6.60
N HIS A 354 27.72 -3.33 -5.72
CA HIS A 354 29.00 -3.52 -5.03
C HIS A 354 28.80 -3.56 -3.51
N VAL A 355 29.66 -4.34 -2.86
CA VAL A 355 29.82 -4.41 -1.41
C VAL A 355 31.31 -4.40 -1.05
N GLY A 356 31.62 -4.16 0.21
CA GLY A 356 33.00 -4.20 0.67
C GLY A 356 33.60 -5.62 0.56
N ASP A 357 34.88 -5.69 0.24
CA ASP A 357 35.66 -6.94 0.10
C ASP A 357 35.68 -7.77 1.38
N THR A 358 35.53 -7.13 2.53
CA THR A 358 35.40 -7.78 3.85
C THR A 358 34.22 -8.77 3.93
N LEU A 359 33.25 -8.69 3.01
CA LEU A 359 32.12 -9.62 2.93
C LEU A 359 32.38 -10.84 2.04
N PHE A 360 33.41 -10.83 1.20
CA PHE A 360 33.60 -11.82 0.15
C PHE A 360 33.75 -13.25 0.66
N GLU A 361 34.55 -13.44 1.70
CA GLU A 361 34.76 -14.77 2.30
C GLU A 361 33.46 -15.33 2.92
N SER A 362 32.65 -14.49 3.58
CA SER A 362 31.36 -14.92 4.13
C SER A 362 30.34 -15.20 3.04
N LEU A 363 30.30 -14.39 1.97
CA LEU A 363 29.45 -14.63 0.79
C LEU A 363 29.87 -15.95 0.09
N LYS A 364 31.17 -16.20 -0.03
CA LYS A 364 31.66 -17.45 -0.60
C LYS A 364 31.21 -18.66 0.22
N ARG A 365 31.39 -18.62 1.55
CA ARG A 365 30.93 -19.69 2.44
C ARG A 365 29.43 -19.91 2.31
N ALA A 366 28.63 -18.83 2.24
CA ALA A 366 27.18 -18.93 2.08
C ALA A 366 26.79 -19.61 0.77
N VAL A 367 27.42 -19.24 -0.35
CA VAL A 367 27.17 -19.85 -1.67
C VAL A 367 27.63 -21.30 -1.70
N ASP A 368 28.82 -21.62 -1.15
CA ASP A 368 29.36 -22.98 -1.04
C ASP A 368 28.45 -23.88 -0.17
N ALA A 369 27.75 -23.29 0.82
CA ALA A 369 26.73 -23.97 1.63
C ALA A 369 25.37 -24.13 0.91
N GLY A 370 25.22 -23.67 -0.33
CA GLY A 370 24.02 -23.79 -1.14
C GLY A 370 23.04 -22.61 -1.03
N MET A 371 23.41 -21.53 -0.35
CA MET A 371 22.58 -20.33 -0.30
C MET A 371 22.56 -19.62 -1.65
N VAL A 372 21.40 -19.22 -2.14
CA VAL A 372 21.25 -18.38 -3.34
C VAL A 372 21.37 -16.93 -2.95
N VAL A 373 22.40 -16.24 -3.46
CA VAL A 373 22.66 -14.83 -3.20
C VAL A 373 22.34 -13.99 -4.43
N GLY A 374 21.36 -13.09 -4.32
CA GLY A 374 20.96 -12.18 -5.39
C GLY A 374 21.35 -10.73 -5.08
N MET A 375 21.91 -10.01 -6.04
CA MET A 375 22.34 -8.61 -5.94
C MET A 375 21.32 -7.67 -6.55
N CYS A 376 20.77 -6.75 -5.76
CA CYS A 376 20.01 -5.57 -6.17
C CYS A 376 20.81 -4.29 -5.89
N SER A 377 20.39 -3.16 -6.45
CA SER A 377 20.99 -1.86 -6.15
C SER A 377 20.22 -1.15 -5.02
N GLN A 378 20.92 -0.41 -4.17
CA GLN A 378 20.33 0.56 -3.23
C GLN A 378 19.79 1.80 -3.95
N CYS A 379 20.27 2.05 -5.17
CA CYS A 379 19.73 3.13 -5.99
C CYS A 379 18.31 2.77 -6.41
N ILE A 380 17.39 3.69 -6.20
CA ILE A 380 15.96 3.47 -6.57
C ILE A 380 15.85 3.23 -8.07
N TRP A 381 16.60 4.03 -8.86
CA TRP A 381 16.57 3.99 -10.33
C TRP A 381 17.84 3.35 -10.89
N GLY A 382 17.70 2.62 -11.98
CA GLY A 382 18.79 2.00 -12.70
C GLY A 382 18.85 0.50 -12.50
N ARG A 383 20.01 -0.08 -12.73
CA ARG A 383 20.21 -1.54 -12.67
C ARG A 383 21.60 -1.89 -12.18
N VAL A 384 21.75 -3.06 -11.60
CA VAL A 384 23.08 -3.61 -11.31
C VAL A 384 23.81 -3.99 -12.61
N HIS A 385 25.12 -3.73 -12.63
CA HIS A 385 26.01 -4.09 -13.75
C HIS A 385 27.39 -4.48 -13.22
N MET A 386 27.49 -5.69 -12.70
CA MET A 386 28.63 -6.17 -11.92
C MET A 386 29.88 -6.45 -12.75
N ASN A 387 29.79 -6.39 -14.09
CA ASN A 387 30.96 -6.61 -15.00
C ASN A 387 31.84 -5.38 -15.18
N VAL A 388 31.50 -4.21 -14.60
CA VAL A 388 32.23 -2.95 -14.84
C VAL A 388 33.50 -2.85 -14.03
N TYR A 389 33.48 -3.31 -12.77
CA TYR A 389 34.61 -3.21 -11.85
C TYR A 389 35.07 -4.59 -11.34
N SER A 390 36.37 -4.68 -10.97
CA SER A 390 36.96 -5.92 -10.48
C SER A 390 36.18 -6.55 -9.31
N THR A 391 35.79 -5.73 -8.33
CA THR A 391 35.00 -6.20 -7.18
C THR A 391 33.65 -6.83 -7.57
N GLY A 392 32.98 -6.29 -8.59
CA GLY A 392 31.79 -6.90 -9.15
C GLY A 392 32.06 -8.24 -9.84
N MET A 393 33.17 -8.31 -10.59
CA MET A 393 33.62 -9.56 -11.23
C MET A 393 33.97 -10.64 -10.19
N ASP A 394 34.56 -10.27 -9.07
CA ASP A 394 34.86 -11.20 -7.99
C ASP A 394 33.58 -11.74 -7.32
N LEU A 395 32.59 -10.89 -7.09
CA LEU A 395 31.27 -11.32 -6.61
C LEU A 395 30.57 -12.29 -7.57
N LEU A 396 30.68 -12.04 -8.88
CA LEU A 396 30.14 -12.98 -9.89
C LEU A 396 30.87 -14.33 -9.85
N ARG A 397 32.21 -14.34 -9.65
CA ARG A 397 32.98 -15.59 -9.48
C ARG A 397 32.62 -16.35 -8.21
N ILE A 398 32.28 -15.65 -7.13
CA ILE A 398 31.73 -16.24 -5.90
C ILE A 398 30.38 -16.92 -6.17
N GLY A 399 29.61 -16.49 -7.16
CA GLY A 399 28.29 -17.02 -7.48
C GLY A 399 27.13 -16.10 -7.11
N VAL A 400 27.41 -14.83 -6.80
CA VAL A 400 26.35 -13.81 -6.57
C VAL A 400 25.66 -13.48 -7.88
N LEU A 401 24.32 -13.54 -7.90
CA LEU A 401 23.49 -13.34 -9.09
C LEU A 401 23.15 -11.86 -9.29
N PRO A 402 23.45 -11.25 -10.45
CA PRO A 402 22.96 -9.91 -10.77
C PRO A 402 21.47 -9.96 -11.10
N LEU A 403 20.64 -9.25 -10.35
CA LEU A 403 19.18 -9.23 -10.54
C LEU A 403 18.69 -8.05 -11.40
N GLY A 404 19.58 -7.48 -12.22
CA GLY A 404 19.24 -6.45 -13.21
C GLY A 404 18.65 -5.20 -12.56
N ASP A 405 17.48 -4.81 -13.01
CA ASP A 405 16.74 -3.64 -12.52
C ASP A 405 15.57 -4.01 -11.57
N MET A 406 15.59 -5.24 -11.06
CA MET A 406 14.58 -5.71 -10.10
C MET A 406 14.68 -4.93 -8.79
N LEU A 407 13.55 -4.47 -8.28
CA LEU A 407 13.48 -3.88 -6.94
C LEU A 407 13.83 -4.90 -5.86
N ALA A 408 14.47 -4.45 -4.79
CA ALA A 408 14.86 -5.33 -3.68
C ALA A 408 13.63 -6.02 -3.03
N GLU A 409 12.53 -5.29 -2.91
CA GLU A 409 11.24 -5.81 -2.41
C GLU A 409 10.68 -6.91 -3.32
N THR A 410 10.75 -6.70 -4.62
CA THR A 410 10.32 -7.67 -5.63
C THR A 410 11.23 -8.89 -5.64
N ALA A 411 12.54 -8.68 -5.53
CA ALA A 411 13.53 -9.76 -5.49
C ALA A 411 13.33 -10.65 -4.25
N LEU A 412 13.07 -10.04 -3.09
CA LEU A 412 12.76 -10.77 -1.85
C LEU A 412 11.51 -11.65 -2.02
N ALA A 413 10.41 -11.05 -2.49
CA ALA A 413 9.16 -11.78 -2.72
C ALA A 413 9.33 -12.89 -3.77
N LYS A 414 10.07 -12.63 -4.85
CA LYS A 414 10.38 -13.62 -5.90
C LYS A 414 11.21 -14.78 -5.37
N MET A 415 12.22 -14.51 -4.55
CA MET A 415 13.09 -15.55 -4.01
C MET A 415 12.34 -16.42 -2.99
N MET A 416 11.51 -15.84 -2.12
CA MET A 416 10.62 -16.60 -1.23
C MET A 416 9.66 -17.46 -2.03
N TRP A 417 9.08 -16.94 -3.11
CA TRP A 417 8.21 -17.69 -4.00
C TRP A 417 8.98 -18.80 -4.73
N ALA A 418 10.16 -18.52 -5.27
CA ALA A 418 10.98 -19.49 -6.00
C ALA A 418 11.33 -20.70 -5.12
N PHE A 419 11.76 -20.48 -3.87
CA PHE A 419 12.01 -21.56 -2.90
C PHE A 419 10.72 -22.25 -2.43
N GLY A 420 9.58 -21.61 -2.53
CA GLY A 420 8.28 -22.25 -2.33
C GLY A 420 7.90 -23.23 -3.44
N GLN A 421 8.43 -23.02 -4.67
CA GLN A 421 8.14 -23.89 -5.83
C GLN A 421 9.24 -24.92 -6.09
N GLU A 422 10.49 -24.63 -5.73
CA GLU A 422 11.65 -25.43 -6.07
C GLU A 422 12.63 -25.50 -4.88
N LYS A 423 13.22 -26.67 -4.67
CA LYS A 423 14.21 -26.88 -3.58
C LYS A 423 15.65 -26.87 -4.06
N ASP A 424 15.88 -27.12 -5.35
CA ASP A 424 17.19 -27.13 -5.98
C ASP A 424 17.70 -25.69 -6.16
N PRO A 425 18.83 -25.29 -5.50
CA PRO A 425 19.36 -23.94 -5.63
C PRO A 425 19.66 -23.51 -7.07
N GLU A 426 20.13 -24.43 -7.93
CA GLU A 426 20.47 -24.10 -9.32
C GLU A 426 19.22 -23.77 -10.14
N LYS A 427 18.12 -24.46 -9.90
CA LYS A 427 16.83 -24.13 -10.52
C LYS A 427 16.27 -22.82 -9.98
N VAL A 428 16.44 -22.55 -8.67
CA VAL A 428 16.06 -21.26 -8.08
C VAL A 428 16.85 -20.12 -8.69
N LYS A 429 18.18 -20.27 -8.90
CA LYS A 429 19.01 -19.28 -9.60
C LYS A 429 18.46 -18.96 -10.99
N LYS A 430 18.07 -20.00 -11.74
CA LYS A 430 17.45 -19.83 -13.06
C LYS A 430 16.11 -19.08 -12.97
N ILE A 431 15.27 -19.39 -12.02
CA ILE A 431 14.00 -18.68 -11.77
C ILE A 431 14.28 -17.21 -11.47
N MET A 432 15.25 -16.91 -10.59
CA MET A 432 15.57 -15.54 -10.19
C MET A 432 16.03 -14.65 -11.35
N THR A 433 16.72 -15.23 -12.33
CA THR A 433 17.26 -14.49 -13.50
C THR A 433 16.33 -14.54 -14.73
N THR A 434 15.20 -15.24 -14.66
CA THR A 434 14.18 -15.28 -15.73
C THR A 434 13.09 -14.25 -15.45
N ASP A 435 12.70 -13.46 -16.45
CA ASP A 435 11.54 -12.57 -16.36
C ASP A 435 10.24 -13.39 -16.35
N ILE A 436 9.42 -13.23 -15.31
CA ILE A 436 8.21 -14.02 -15.08
C ILE A 436 6.95 -13.13 -15.09
N ALA A 437 7.06 -11.97 -14.47
CA ALA A 437 5.95 -11.04 -14.25
C ALA A 437 6.33 -9.58 -14.61
N ASN A 438 7.14 -9.41 -15.64
CA ASN A 438 7.71 -8.12 -16.09
C ASN A 438 8.51 -7.41 -14.97
N GLU A 439 9.19 -8.16 -14.12
CA GLU A 439 10.06 -7.64 -13.07
C GLU A 439 11.46 -7.31 -13.55
N LEU A 440 11.87 -7.82 -14.71
CA LEU A 440 13.18 -7.60 -15.33
C LEU A 440 13.04 -6.94 -16.70
N ASN A 441 13.70 -5.81 -16.90
CA ASN A 441 13.80 -5.18 -18.21
C ASN A 441 15.12 -5.64 -18.91
N GLY A 442 15.03 -6.03 -20.18
CA GLY A 442 16.19 -6.41 -20.98
C GLY A 442 17.12 -5.24 -21.28
N ARG A 443 16.60 -4.01 -21.35
CA ARG A 443 17.32 -2.77 -21.65
C ARG A 443 16.87 -1.65 -20.71
N ARG A 444 17.72 -0.61 -20.54
CA ARG A 444 17.26 0.64 -19.91
C ARG A 444 16.16 1.26 -20.79
N ALA A 445 15.01 1.55 -20.22
CA ALA A 445 14.04 2.41 -20.86
C ALA A 445 14.62 3.84 -20.90
N LEU A 446 15.00 4.30 -22.09
CA LEU A 446 15.37 5.69 -22.33
C LEU A 446 14.10 6.52 -22.14
N GLY A 447 14.08 7.39 -21.14
CA GLY A 447 12.94 8.30 -20.87
C GLY A 447 12.16 8.03 -19.57
N VAL A 448 12.38 6.93 -18.86
CA VAL A 448 11.90 6.75 -17.48
C VAL A 448 12.86 7.48 -16.53
N LEU A 449 13.06 8.75 -16.77
CA LEU A 449 13.79 9.62 -15.87
C LEU A 449 12.83 10.17 -14.82
N MET A 450 13.34 10.23 -13.59
CA MET A 450 12.78 10.92 -12.45
C MET A 450 12.01 12.19 -12.89
N LYS A 451 10.70 12.11 -13.01
CA LYS A 451 9.81 13.27 -13.06
C LYS A 451 9.23 13.52 -11.68
#